data_f5cb96b1cfdfb3ef369fb7e6f061a311
#
_entry.id   f5cb96b1cfdfb3ef369fb7e6f061a311
#
_cell.length_a   1.000
_cell.length_b   1.000
_cell.length_c   1.000
_cell.angle_alpha   90.00
_cell.angle_beta   90.00
_cell.angle_gamma   90.00
#
_symmetry.space_group_name_H-M   'P 1'
#
loop_
_entity.id
_entity.type
_entity.pdbx_description
1 polymer ?
#
loop_
_entity_poly.entity_id
_entity_poly.type
_entity_poly.pdbx_seq_one_letter_code
_entity_poly.pdbx_strand_id
1 'polypeptide(L)'
;EMCIRDRRSTRKETQDAVDAADKARRDGDDSKARFSEFAKLYLNLTDKDSALPTGIADIRDIYDKVVLDEIDESNQPDGDLFRKGDVEIQGPHGLAIHNGVKGEGNIGALLTDMIHLATSDEIPRLQSAIMSHFLFEYVHPFYDGNGRTGRYLLALYLNHDLTMPTVLSLSRTIAENKNAYYKAFMEAEDKLNCGELTLFVNTILGFIQQAQDELIDELSIKVDQLDKGRILCTQLEKRHGLSRNAVSVLYGVIQEELFDSSKSMSLDEVAHHIGLSKQLSLIHISEPT
;
A
#
# COMPACT_ATOMS: atom_id res chain seq x y z
N GLU A 1 -22.95 -9.09 1.73
CA GLU A 1 -22.69 -7.90 0.87
C GLU A 1 -21.55 -7.00 1.39
N MET A 2 -21.11 -7.12 2.63
CA MET A 2 -20.16 -6.17 3.23
C MET A 2 -18.72 -6.26 2.69
N CYS A 3 -18.19 -7.42 2.37
CA CYS A 3 -16.86 -7.51 1.74
C CYS A 3 -16.85 -7.18 0.24
N ILE A 4 -18.02 -7.04 -0.40
CA ILE A 4 -18.13 -6.82 -1.85
C ILE A 4 -18.21 -5.33 -2.21
N ARG A 5 -18.40 -4.43 -1.24
CA ARG A 5 -18.35 -2.98 -1.45
C ARG A 5 -16.95 -2.38 -1.50
N ASP A 6 -15.92 -3.19 -1.69
CA ASP A 6 -14.64 -2.67 -2.15
C ASP A 6 -14.85 -2.11 -3.56
N ARG A 7 -15.39 -0.87 -3.62
CA ARG A 7 -15.46 -0.10 -4.86
C ARG A 7 -14.03 -0.03 -5.36
N ARG A 8 -13.77 -0.69 -6.47
CA ARG A 8 -12.51 -0.57 -7.18
C ARG A 8 -12.25 0.93 -7.36
N SER A 9 -11.37 1.49 -6.55
CA SER A 9 -10.82 2.80 -6.84
C SER A 9 -10.14 2.68 -8.20
N THR A 10 -10.45 3.59 -9.10
CA THR A 10 -9.75 3.60 -10.37
C THR A 10 -8.29 3.95 -10.10
N ARG A 11 -7.35 3.46 -10.92
CA ARG A 11 -5.93 3.83 -10.83
C ARG A 11 -5.76 5.35 -10.72
N LYS A 12 -6.63 6.11 -11.38
CA LYS A 12 -6.67 7.57 -11.32
C LYS A 12 -7.06 8.09 -9.94
N GLU A 13 -8.12 7.54 -9.32
CA GLU A 13 -8.54 7.96 -7.96
C GLU A 13 -7.46 7.66 -6.91
N THR A 14 -6.76 6.53 -7.05
CA THR A 14 -5.63 6.20 -6.17
C THR A 14 -4.45 7.14 -6.40
N GLN A 15 -4.12 7.46 -7.66
CA GLN A 15 -3.07 8.40 -7.99
C GLN A 15 -3.40 9.81 -7.50
N ASP A 16 -4.62 10.28 -7.78
CA ASP A 16 -5.10 11.60 -7.33
C ASP A 16 -5.05 11.71 -5.79
N ALA A 17 -5.31 10.61 -5.07
CA ALA A 17 -5.22 10.56 -3.60
C ALA A 17 -3.76 10.58 -3.10
N VAL A 18 -2.85 9.87 -3.76
CA VAL A 18 -1.41 9.91 -3.45
C VAL A 18 -0.84 11.29 -3.74
N ASP A 19 -1.17 11.88 -4.89
CA ASP A 19 -0.71 13.23 -5.27
C ASP A 19 -1.27 14.30 -4.32
N ALA A 20 -2.53 14.18 -3.91
CA ALA A 20 -3.14 15.06 -2.91
C ALA A 20 -2.50 14.92 -1.53
N ALA A 21 -2.19 13.69 -1.10
CA ALA A 21 -1.52 13.42 0.17
C ALA A 21 -0.08 13.95 0.17
N ASP A 22 0.67 13.77 -0.92
CA ASP A 22 2.03 14.29 -1.06
C ASP A 22 2.05 15.83 -1.11
N LYS A 23 1.08 16.44 -1.79
CA LYS A 23 0.88 17.89 -1.81
C LYS A 23 0.51 18.41 -0.43
N ALA A 24 -0.44 17.79 0.27
CA ALA A 24 -0.83 18.17 1.63
C ALA A 24 0.35 18.09 2.61
N ARG A 25 1.20 17.04 2.47
CA ARG A 25 2.45 16.92 3.24
C ARG A 25 3.44 18.06 2.98
N ARG A 26 3.53 18.54 1.73
CA ARG A 26 4.40 19.69 1.36
C ARG A 26 3.83 21.03 1.79
N ASP A 27 2.52 21.21 1.66
CA ASP A 27 1.83 22.50 1.86
C ASP A 27 1.23 22.66 3.26
N GLY A 28 1.18 21.59 4.09
CA GLY A 28 0.56 21.60 5.41
C GLY A 28 -0.97 21.75 5.38
N ASP A 29 -1.61 21.41 4.26
CA ASP A 29 -3.06 21.54 4.05
C ASP A 29 -3.77 20.20 4.21
N ASP A 30 -4.77 20.14 5.10
CA ASP A 30 -5.61 18.96 5.40
C ASP A 30 -6.78 18.85 4.40
N SER A 31 -6.50 18.81 3.10
CA SER A 31 -7.57 18.58 2.14
C SER A 31 -8.14 17.17 2.29
N LYS A 32 -9.45 17.07 2.59
CA LYS A 32 -10.22 15.82 2.71
C LYS A 32 -10.46 15.19 1.34
N ALA A 33 -9.40 14.70 0.69
CA ALA A 33 -9.55 13.85 -0.47
C ALA A 33 -9.82 12.41 0.01
N ARG A 34 -10.87 11.78 -0.53
CA ARG A 34 -11.17 10.37 -0.32
C ARG A 34 -9.89 9.53 -0.52
N PHE A 35 -9.59 8.63 0.42
CA PHE A 35 -8.33 7.88 0.51
C PHE A 35 -7.08 8.68 0.89
N SER A 36 -7.16 9.99 1.21
CA SER A 36 -5.97 10.76 1.57
C SER A 36 -5.31 10.23 2.85
N GLU A 37 -6.09 9.86 3.85
CA GLU A 37 -5.57 9.26 5.10
C GLU A 37 -4.92 7.91 4.84
N PHE A 38 -5.54 7.06 4.04
CA PHE A 38 -4.96 5.77 3.64
C PHE A 38 -3.65 5.96 2.86
N ALA A 39 -3.61 6.89 1.91
CA ALA A 39 -2.39 7.24 1.19
C ALA A 39 -1.32 7.82 2.12
N LYS A 40 -1.68 8.71 3.05
CA LYS A 40 -0.76 9.25 4.08
C LYS A 40 -0.17 8.14 4.95
N LEU A 41 -0.99 7.18 5.38
CA LEU A 41 -0.52 6.04 6.17
C LEU A 41 0.46 5.17 5.40
N TYR A 42 0.18 4.89 4.12
CA TYR A 42 1.12 4.17 3.26
C TYR A 42 2.40 4.98 2.99
N LEU A 43 2.31 6.30 2.86
CA LEU A 43 3.49 7.17 2.78
C LEU A 43 4.29 7.15 4.10
N ASN A 44 3.62 7.04 5.25
CA ASN A 44 4.30 6.90 6.54
C ASN A 44 5.03 5.56 6.68
N LEU A 45 4.61 4.51 5.97
CA LEU A 45 5.37 3.25 5.90
C LEU A 45 6.74 3.42 5.24
N THR A 46 7.01 4.53 4.54
CA THR A 46 8.35 4.84 4.01
C THR A 46 9.35 5.12 5.13
N ASP A 47 8.87 5.48 6.31
CA ASP A 47 9.68 5.60 7.50
C ASP A 47 9.81 4.20 8.15
N LYS A 48 11.00 3.62 8.10
CA LYS A 48 11.29 2.31 8.73
C LYS A 48 11.11 2.30 10.25
N ASP A 49 10.99 3.49 10.85
CA ASP A 49 10.70 3.68 12.26
C ASP A 49 9.19 3.75 12.56
N SER A 50 8.31 3.38 11.60
CA SER A 50 6.88 3.26 11.85
C SER A 50 6.63 2.29 12.99
N ALA A 51 6.13 2.80 14.12
CA ALA A 51 5.94 2.01 15.32
C ALA A 51 4.93 0.88 15.08
N LEU A 52 5.36 -0.35 15.36
CA LEU A 52 4.47 -1.51 15.37
C LEU A 52 3.49 -1.39 16.55
N PRO A 53 2.25 -1.90 16.40
CA PRO A 53 1.31 -1.98 17.50
C PRO A 53 1.91 -2.74 18.69
N THR A 54 1.83 -2.16 19.88
CA THR A 54 2.29 -2.74 21.15
C THR A 54 1.13 -3.16 22.03
N GLY A 55 -0.07 -2.66 21.72
CA GLY A 55 -1.28 -2.96 22.45
C GLY A 55 -2.53 -2.86 21.56
N ILE A 56 -3.64 -3.37 22.08
CA ILE A 56 -4.91 -3.39 21.34
C ILE A 56 -5.48 -1.98 21.08
N ALA A 57 -5.10 -0.98 21.87
CA ALA A 57 -5.46 0.42 21.63
C ALA A 57 -4.81 0.94 20.35
N ASP A 58 -3.57 0.52 20.06
CA ASP A 58 -2.88 0.92 18.82
C ASP A 58 -3.61 0.37 17.58
N ILE A 59 -4.21 -0.83 17.68
CA ILE A 59 -5.04 -1.40 16.60
C ILE A 59 -6.27 -0.52 16.35
N ARG A 60 -6.90 -0.03 17.43
CA ARG A 60 -8.03 0.90 17.33
C ARG A 60 -7.61 2.23 16.70
N ASP A 61 -6.49 2.79 17.13
CA ASP A 61 -5.95 4.04 16.58
C ASP A 61 -5.61 3.91 15.08
N ILE A 62 -5.10 2.75 14.66
CA ILE A 62 -4.86 2.44 13.24
C ILE A 62 -6.19 2.38 12.49
N TYR A 63 -7.19 1.68 13.01
CA TYR A 63 -8.51 1.61 12.39
C TYR A 63 -9.12 2.99 12.21
N ASP A 64 -9.09 3.83 13.24
CA ASP A 64 -9.64 5.19 13.18
C ASP A 64 -8.96 6.03 12.11
N LYS A 65 -7.65 5.92 11.97
CA LYS A 65 -6.88 6.63 10.93
C LYS A 65 -7.08 6.07 9.51
N VAL A 66 -7.28 4.74 9.39
CA VAL A 66 -7.36 4.08 8.07
C VAL A 66 -8.74 4.21 7.45
N VAL A 67 -9.80 4.09 8.25
CA VAL A 67 -11.14 3.86 7.69
C VAL A 67 -12.28 4.63 8.35
N LEU A 68 -12.12 5.21 9.54
CA LEU A 68 -13.24 5.73 10.32
C LEU A 68 -14.04 6.80 9.56
N ASP A 69 -13.37 7.69 8.83
CA ASP A 69 -14.02 8.75 8.04
C ASP A 69 -14.86 8.22 6.87
N GLU A 70 -14.69 6.95 6.49
CA GLU A 70 -15.41 6.30 5.39
C GLU A 70 -16.51 5.35 5.88
N ILE A 71 -16.63 5.16 7.20
CA ILE A 71 -17.56 4.23 7.82
C ILE A 71 -18.87 4.97 8.18
N ASP A 72 -20.01 4.39 7.75
CA ASP A 72 -21.31 4.88 8.15
C ASP A 72 -21.45 4.83 9.69
N GLU A 73 -22.07 5.83 10.30
CA GLU A 73 -22.25 5.92 11.77
C GLU A 73 -22.85 4.65 12.38
N SER A 74 -23.74 3.96 11.64
CA SER A 74 -24.34 2.69 12.08
C SER A 74 -23.37 1.52 12.16
N ASN A 75 -22.22 1.61 11.54
CA ASN A 75 -21.19 0.58 11.49
C ASN A 75 -19.93 0.95 12.28
N GLN A 76 -19.96 2.06 13.00
CA GLN A 76 -18.87 2.42 13.90
C GLN A 76 -18.83 1.50 15.13
N PRO A 77 -17.65 1.24 15.70
CA PRO A 77 -17.51 0.44 16.90
C PRO A 77 -18.29 1.05 18.07
N ASP A 78 -19.07 0.23 18.76
CA ASP A 78 -19.96 0.59 19.87
C ASP A 78 -19.47 0.09 21.24
N GLY A 79 -18.29 -0.55 21.27
CA GLY A 79 -17.59 -0.98 22.49
C GLY A 79 -16.58 0.06 22.98
N ASP A 80 -15.74 -0.33 23.94
CA ASP A 80 -14.67 0.52 24.45
C ASP A 80 -13.59 0.74 23.38
N LEU A 81 -13.21 -0.32 22.65
CA LEU A 81 -12.26 -0.29 21.54
C LEU A 81 -12.85 -0.91 20.26
N PHE A 82 -13.66 -1.97 20.40
CA PHE A 82 -14.14 -2.79 19.31
C PHE A 82 -15.68 -2.87 19.28
N ARG A 83 -16.23 -3.70 18.40
CA ARG A 83 -17.67 -3.97 18.38
C ARG A 83 -18.12 -4.80 19.58
N LYS A 84 -19.34 -4.56 20.05
CA LYS A 84 -20.04 -5.41 21.04
C LYS A 84 -20.88 -6.49 20.39
N GLY A 85 -21.51 -6.15 19.25
CA GLY A 85 -22.40 -7.05 18.53
C GLY A 85 -21.67 -8.12 17.72
N ASP A 86 -22.43 -9.15 17.33
CA ASP A 86 -21.92 -10.21 16.45
C ASP A 86 -21.84 -9.69 15.01
N VAL A 87 -20.85 -10.19 14.26
CA VAL A 87 -20.72 -9.97 12.81
C VAL A 87 -20.63 -11.31 12.10
N GLU A 88 -21.21 -11.32 10.89
CA GLU A 88 -21.24 -12.45 10.00
C GLU A 88 -20.80 -12.01 8.62
N ILE A 89 -19.76 -12.66 8.08
CA ILE A 89 -19.30 -12.43 6.72
C ILE A 89 -20.11 -13.33 5.79
N GLN A 90 -20.89 -12.71 4.91
CA GLN A 90 -21.71 -13.41 3.94
C GLN A 90 -20.97 -13.58 2.61
N GLY A 91 -20.93 -14.80 2.12
CA GLY A 91 -20.41 -15.15 0.81
C GLY A 91 -21.45 -14.90 -0.32
N PRO A 92 -21.12 -15.33 -1.55
CA PRO A 92 -22.07 -15.36 -2.65
C PRO A 92 -23.31 -16.16 -2.24
N HIS A 93 -24.49 -15.62 -2.54
CA HIS A 93 -25.81 -16.21 -2.20
C HIS A 93 -26.25 -16.06 -0.73
N GLY A 94 -25.63 -15.19 0.07
CA GLY A 94 -26.06 -14.89 1.43
C GLY A 94 -25.78 -16.00 2.46
N LEU A 95 -24.92 -16.96 2.13
CA LEU A 95 -24.47 -17.97 3.08
C LEU A 95 -23.35 -17.38 3.94
N ALA A 96 -23.43 -17.57 5.25
CA ALA A 96 -22.34 -17.24 6.17
C ALA A 96 -21.10 -18.06 5.84
N ILE A 97 -20.01 -17.39 5.56
CA ILE A 97 -18.71 -18.03 5.32
C ILE A 97 -17.79 -17.91 6.52
N HIS A 98 -18.00 -16.89 7.35
CA HIS A 98 -17.25 -16.69 8.58
C HIS A 98 -18.09 -15.94 9.61
N ASN A 99 -17.90 -16.28 10.90
CA ASN A 99 -18.45 -15.54 12.03
C ASN A 99 -17.32 -14.97 12.85
N GLY A 100 -17.28 -13.64 12.96
CA GLY A 100 -16.28 -12.98 13.79
C GLY A 100 -16.38 -13.41 15.27
N VAL A 101 -15.30 -13.24 16.00
CA VAL A 101 -15.23 -13.59 17.43
C VAL A 101 -16.25 -12.80 18.23
N LYS A 102 -16.95 -13.48 19.15
CA LYS A 102 -18.01 -12.88 19.97
C LYS A 102 -17.46 -12.28 21.24
N GLY A 103 -17.95 -11.07 21.53
CA GLY A 103 -17.67 -10.35 22.78
C GLY A 103 -16.32 -9.63 22.77
N GLU A 104 -16.35 -8.35 23.15
CA GLU A 104 -15.19 -7.46 23.09
C GLU A 104 -13.98 -7.95 23.89
N GLY A 105 -14.23 -8.59 25.05
CA GLY A 105 -13.16 -9.17 25.87
C GLY A 105 -12.38 -10.29 25.16
N ASN A 106 -13.08 -11.16 24.41
CA ASN A 106 -12.45 -12.21 23.62
C ASN A 106 -11.72 -11.64 22.41
N ILE A 107 -12.32 -10.62 21.75
CA ILE A 107 -11.67 -9.86 20.68
C ILE A 107 -10.34 -9.29 21.16
N GLY A 108 -10.35 -8.59 22.31
CA GLY A 108 -9.14 -8.00 22.89
C GLY A 108 -8.07 -9.03 23.24
N ALA A 109 -8.46 -10.17 23.81
CA ALA A 109 -7.53 -11.25 24.15
C ALA A 109 -6.83 -11.80 22.89
N LEU A 110 -7.59 -12.16 21.85
CA LEU A 110 -7.02 -12.70 20.60
C LEU A 110 -6.20 -11.66 19.84
N LEU A 111 -6.57 -10.38 19.87
CA LEU A 111 -5.74 -9.33 19.27
C LEU A 111 -4.43 -9.11 20.04
N THR A 112 -4.43 -9.32 21.35
CA THR A 112 -3.19 -9.33 22.14
C THR A 112 -2.29 -10.49 21.72
N ASP A 113 -2.84 -11.69 21.55
CA ASP A 113 -2.11 -12.85 21.05
C ASP A 113 -1.59 -12.60 19.62
N MET A 114 -2.38 -11.94 18.77
CA MET A 114 -1.97 -11.54 17.42
C MET A 114 -0.75 -10.60 17.45
N ILE A 115 -0.74 -9.61 18.33
CA ILE A 115 0.40 -8.67 18.45
C ILE A 115 1.66 -9.44 18.91
N HIS A 116 1.52 -10.33 19.89
CA HIS A 116 2.64 -11.19 20.33
C HIS A 116 3.14 -12.10 19.20
N LEU A 117 2.24 -12.68 18.42
CA LEU A 117 2.59 -13.50 17.26
C LEU A 117 3.35 -12.68 16.22
N ALA A 118 2.86 -11.49 15.86
CA ALA A 118 3.45 -10.62 14.87
C ALA A 118 4.89 -10.17 15.21
N THR A 119 5.19 -10.09 16.51
CA THR A 119 6.48 -9.62 17.03
C THR A 119 7.35 -10.75 17.58
N SER A 120 6.94 -12.02 17.40
CA SER A 120 7.67 -13.19 17.90
C SER A 120 8.97 -13.43 17.13
N ASP A 121 10.05 -13.69 17.88
CA ASP A 121 11.34 -14.13 17.32
C ASP A 121 11.43 -15.66 17.14
N GLU A 122 10.43 -16.42 17.59
CA GLU A 122 10.40 -17.89 17.47
C GLU A 122 9.96 -18.38 16.08
N ILE A 123 9.29 -17.51 15.32
CA ILE A 123 8.75 -17.80 13.98
C ILE A 123 9.40 -16.83 12.98
N PRO A 124 9.77 -17.29 11.78
CA PRO A 124 10.28 -16.37 10.76
C PRO A 124 9.30 -15.23 10.48
N ARG A 125 9.77 -13.99 10.43
CA ARG A 125 8.94 -12.77 10.42
C ARG A 125 7.88 -12.73 9.33
N LEU A 126 8.18 -13.19 8.12
CA LEU A 126 7.18 -13.22 7.04
C LEU A 126 6.01 -14.13 7.39
N GLN A 127 6.29 -15.33 7.93
CA GLN A 127 5.23 -16.24 8.37
C GLN A 127 4.45 -15.65 9.55
N SER A 128 5.15 -15.09 10.53
CA SER A 128 4.55 -14.44 11.70
C SER A 128 3.60 -13.31 11.29
N ALA A 129 4.01 -12.41 10.39
CA ALA A 129 3.17 -11.34 9.84
C ALA A 129 1.93 -11.88 9.11
N ILE A 130 2.10 -12.93 8.29
CA ILE A 130 1.00 -13.54 7.54
C ILE A 130 0.00 -14.26 8.46
N MET A 131 0.50 -14.98 9.47
CA MET A 131 -0.36 -15.65 10.46
C MET A 131 -1.11 -14.63 11.32
N SER A 132 -0.48 -13.52 11.67
CA SER A 132 -1.12 -12.40 12.39
C SER A 132 -2.21 -11.75 11.54
N HIS A 133 -2.01 -11.61 10.24
CA HIS A 133 -3.04 -11.15 9.32
C HIS A 133 -4.24 -12.10 9.28
N PHE A 134 -3.99 -13.43 9.21
CA PHE A 134 -5.06 -14.41 9.32
C PHE A 134 -5.85 -14.23 10.62
N LEU A 135 -5.16 -14.12 11.76
CA LEU A 135 -5.79 -13.99 13.07
C LEU A 135 -6.61 -12.70 13.19
N PHE A 136 -6.13 -11.58 12.64
CA PHE A 136 -6.90 -10.33 12.59
C PHE A 136 -8.21 -10.49 11.82
N GLU A 137 -8.15 -11.05 10.61
CA GLU A 137 -9.34 -11.27 9.77
C GLU A 137 -10.30 -12.30 10.41
N TYR A 138 -9.77 -13.32 11.08
CA TYR A 138 -10.55 -14.29 11.84
C TYR A 138 -11.29 -13.65 13.03
N VAL A 139 -10.61 -12.77 13.79
CA VAL A 139 -11.23 -12.06 14.92
C VAL A 139 -12.31 -11.10 14.44
N HIS A 140 -12.08 -10.44 13.34
CA HIS A 140 -12.99 -9.48 12.69
C HIS A 140 -13.52 -8.43 13.68
N PRO A 141 -12.63 -7.58 14.25
CA PRO A 141 -12.93 -6.78 15.44
C PRO A 141 -13.90 -5.62 15.23
N PHE A 142 -14.21 -5.25 14.00
CA PHE A 142 -15.07 -4.12 13.65
C PHE A 142 -16.30 -4.57 12.85
N TYR A 143 -17.33 -3.70 12.77
CA TYR A 143 -18.51 -3.97 11.93
C TYR A 143 -18.23 -3.82 10.44
N ASP A 144 -17.35 -2.86 10.06
CA ASP A 144 -16.87 -2.63 8.71
C ASP A 144 -15.39 -2.19 8.76
N GLY A 145 -14.69 -2.24 7.62
CA GLY A 145 -13.31 -1.77 7.51
C GLY A 145 -12.22 -2.78 7.91
N ASN A 146 -12.58 -4.00 8.38
CA ASN A 146 -11.60 -5.00 8.80
C ASN A 146 -10.58 -5.32 7.69
N GLY A 147 -11.02 -5.60 6.47
CA GLY A 147 -10.12 -5.95 5.38
C GLY A 147 -9.12 -4.83 5.01
N ARG A 148 -9.50 -3.54 5.13
CA ARG A 148 -8.58 -2.41 4.92
C ARG A 148 -7.56 -2.33 6.04
N THR A 149 -8.02 -2.39 7.28
CA THR A 149 -7.18 -2.36 8.48
C THR A 149 -6.24 -3.57 8.52
N GLY A 150 -6.73 -4.78 8.25
CA GLY A 150 -5.93 -6.00 8.22
C GLY A 150 -4.83 -5.99 7.16
N ARG A 151 -5.13 -5.50 5.96
CA ARG A 151 -4.11 -5.33 4.92
C ARG A 151 -3.08 -4.25 5.26
N TYR A 152 -3.51 -3.16 5.91
CA TYR A 152 -2.58 -2.16 6.40
C TYR A 152 -1.65 -2.72 7.49
N LEU A 153 -2.18 -3.47 8.45
CA LEU A 153 -1.38 -4.15 9.48
C LEU A 153 -0.39 -5.14 8.87
N LEU A 154 -0.84 -5.95 7.89
CA LEU A 154 0.05 -6.85 7.15
C LEU A 154 1.19 -6.07 6.48
N ALA A 155 0.87 -4.96 5.79
CA ALA A 155 1.85 -4.10 5.17
C ALA A 155 2.85 -3.52 6.18
N LEU A 156 2.37 -3.08 7.34
CA LEU A 156 3.18 -2.54 8.42
C LEU A 156 4.18 -3.58 8.96
N TYR A 157 3.73 -4.80 9.22
CA TYR A 157 4.61 -5.88 9.69
C TYR A 157 5.61 -6.33 8.62
N LEU A 158 5.19 -6.42 7.34
CA LEU A 158 6.06 -6.83 6.24
C LEU A 158 7.08 -5.77 5.84
N ASN A 159 6.82 -4.48 6.10
CA ASN A 159 7.71 -3.38 5.72
C ASN A 159 9.09 -3.45 6.38
N HIS A 160 9.22 -4.20 7.46
CA HIS A 160 10.50 -4.41 8.13
C HIS A 160 11.45 -5.27 7.28
N ASP A 161 10.93 -6.28 6.59
CA ASP A 161 11.72 -7.29 5.87
C ASP A 161 11.64 -7.18 4.35
N LEU A 162 10.60 -6.53 3.82
CA LEU A 162 10.39 -6.32 2.39
C LEU A 162 10.60 -4.85 2.00
N THR A 163 10.84 -4.64 0.71
CA THR A 163 10.92 -3.27 0.19
C THR A 163 9.52 -2.66 0.11
N MET A 164 9.43 -1.35 0.34
CA MET A 164 8.17 -0.61 0.25
C MET A 164 7.41 -0.86 -1.07
N PRO A 165 8.05 -0.83 -2.26
CA PRO A 165 7.34 -1.13 -3.50
C PRO A 165 6.70 -2.52 -3.52
N THR A 166 7.35 -3.54 -2.95
CA THR A 166 6.78 -4.89 -2.81
C THR A 166 5.54 -4.88 -1.91
N VAL A 167 5.64 -4.23 -0.75
CA VAL A 167 4.54 -4.13 0.22
C VAL A 167 3.32 -3.42 -0.39
N LEU A 168 3.53 -2.32 -1.11
CA LEU A 168 2.46 -1.59 -1.79
C LEU A 168 1.82 -2.41 -2.91
N SER A 169 2.63 -3.15 -3.68
CA SER A 169 2.14 -4.01 -4.76
C SER A 169 1.32 -5.19 -4.25
N LEU A 170 1.59 -5.69 -3.04
CA LEU A 170 0.88 -6.83 -2.46
C LEU A 170 -0.63 -6.59 -2.34
N SER A 171 -1.06 -5.40 -1.95
CA SER A 171 -2.49 -5.06 -1.87
C SER A 171 -3.19 -5.19 -3.23
N ARG A 172 -2.52 -4.80 -4.32
CA ARG A 172 -3.01 -4.98 -5.69
C ARG A 172 -3.06 -6.46 -6.04
N THR A 173 -1.98 -7.20 -5.78
CA THR A 173 -1.89 -8.63 -6.09
C THR A 173 -2.98 -9.43 -5.36
N ILE A 174 -3.26 -9.12 -4.09
CA ILE A 174 -4.37 -9.71 -3.34
C ILE A 174 -5.72 -9.39 -4.01
N ALA A 175 -5.94 -8.14 -4.42
CA ALA A 175 -7.18 -7.74 -5.08
C ALA A 175 -7.39 -8.45 -6.43
N GLU A 176 -6.34 -8.66 -7.19
CA GLU A 176 -6.36 -9.39 -8.47
C GLU A 176 -6.59 -10.90 -8.26
N ASN A 177 -6.10 -11.45 -7.15
CA ASN A 177 -6.23 -12.87 -6.79
C ASN A 177 -7.30 -13.12 -5.71
N LYS A 178 -8.33 -12.29 -5.65
CA LYS A 178 -9.36 -12.27 -4.59
C LYS A 178 -9.96 -13.65 -4.30
N ASN A 179 -10.27 -14.43 -5.33
CA ASN A 179 -10.87 -15.75 -5.18
C ASN A 179 -9.92 -16.74 -4.48
N ALA A 180 -8.63 -16.73 -4.83
CA ALA A 180 -7.63 -17.56 -4.18
C ALA A 180 -7.38 -17.13 -2.73
N TYR A 181 -7.40 -15.82 -2.47
CA TYR A 181 -7.28 -15.25 -1.14
C TYR A 181 -8.42 -15.72 -0.21
N TYR A 182 -9.68 -15.56 -0.62
CA TYR A 182 -10.81 -16.02 0.19
C TYR A 182 -10.87 -17.55 0.32
N LYS A 183 -10.50 -18.28 -0.74
CA LYS A 183 -10.41 -19.73 -0.66
C LYS A 183 -9.42 -20.18 0.40
N ALA A 184 -8.25 -19.52 0.50
CA ALA A 184 -7.25 -19.84 1.51
C ALA A 184 -7.77 -19.63 2.94
N PHE A 185 -8.57 -18.57 3.18
CA PHE A 185 -9.26 -18.36 4.47
C PHE A 185 -10.24 -19.50 4.76
N MET A 186 -11.14 -19.82 3.83
CA MET A 186 -12.14 -20.88 4.02
C MET A 186 -11.50 -22.24 4.29
N GLU A 187 -10.40 -22.56 3.60
CA GLU A 187 -9.66 -23.80 3.82
C GLU A 187 -8.98 -23.83 5.19
N ALA A 188 -8.41 -22.71 5.65
CA ALA A 188 -7.79 -22.60 6.96
C ALA A 188 -8.82 -22.70 8.10
N GLU A 189 -10.03 -22.18 7.92
CA GLU A 189 -11.11 -22.17 8.89
C GLU A 189 -11.94 -23.48 8.88
N ASP A 190 -11.73 -24.36 7.91
CA ASP A 190 -12.44 -25.65 7.89
C ASP A 190 -12.14 -26.44 9.17
N LYS A 191 -13.19 -26.93 9.83
CA LYS A 191 -13.07 -27.68 11.08
C LYS A 191 -12.19 -28.91 10.99
N LEU A 192 -12.15 -29.54 9.81
CA LEU A 192 -11.30 -30.71 9.54
C LEU A 192 -9.82 -30.32 9.40
N ASN A 193 -9.54 -29.07 9.10
CA ASN A 193 -8.18 -28.55 8.99
C ASN A 193 -7.51 -28.31 10.36
N CYS A 194 -8.28 -28.32 11.46
CA CYS A 194 -7.78 -28.19 12.82
C CYS A 194 -6.92 -26.94 13.08
N GLY A 195 -7.16 -25.83 12.35
CA GLY A 195 -6.42 -24.58 12.50
C GLY A 195 -5.02 -24.58 11.87
N GLU A 196 -4.74 -25.49 10.95
CA GLU A 196 -3.48 -25.57 10.25
C GLU A 196 -3.38 -24.45 9.20
N LEU A 197 -2.30 -23.62 9.21
CA LEU A 197 -2.16 -22.41 8.42
C LEU A 197 -1.14 -22.52 7.27
N THR A 198 -0.48 -23.64 7.07
CA THR A 198 0.58 -23.76 6.05
C THR A 198 0.08 -23.40 4.64
N LEU A 199 -1.13 -23.87 4.27
CA LEU A 199 -1.70 -23.53 2.95
C LEU A 199 -2.01 -22.03 2.83
N PHE A 200 -2.55 -21.41 3.87
CA PHE A 200 -2.79 -19.97 3.91
C PHE A 200 -1.48 -19.19 3.78
N VAL A 201 -0.49 -19.52 4.60
CA VAL A 201 0.83 -18.86 4.58
C VAL A 201 1.48 -18.99 3.20
N ASN A 202 1.47 -20.19 2.61
CA ASN A 202 2.03 -20.43 1.27
C ASN A 202 1.29 -19.64 0.18
N THR A 203 -0.02 -19.49 0.28
CA THR A 203 -0.80 -18.68 -0.66
C THR A 203 -0.38 -17.20 -0.61
N ILE A 204 -0.26 -16.62 0.58
CA ILE A 204 0.16 -15.22 0.73
C ILE A 204 1.63 -15.04 0.33
N LEU A 205 2.53 -15.97 0.66
CA LEU A 205 3.91 -15.95 0.17
C LEU A 205 3.97 -15.98 -1.37
N GLY A 206 3.09 -16.77 -2.00
CA GLY A 206 2.94 -16.78 -3.46
C GLY A 206 2.52 -15.42 -4.02
N PHE A 207 1.62 -14.69 -3.35
CA PHE A 207 1.25 -13.33 -3.74
C PHE A 207 2.39 -12.32 -3.55
N ILE A 208 3.19 -12.47 -2.49
CA ILE A 208 4.39 -11.64 -2.28
C ILE A 208 5.39 -11.89 -3.41
N GLN A 209 5.63 -13.15 -3.77
CA GLN A 209 6.52 -13.49 -4.88
C GLN A 209 5.99 -12.91 -6.20
N GLN A 210 4.70 -13.08 -6.51
CA GLN A 210 4.08 -12.51 -7.71
C GLN A 210 4.26 -10.99 -7.75
N ALA A 211 4.02 -10.30 -6.63
CA ALA A 211 4.18 -8.85 -6.53
C ALA A 211 5.63 -8.42 -6.80
N GLN A 212 6.61 -9.19 -6.33
CA GLN A 212 8.03 -8.94 -6.59
C GLN A 212 8.40 -9.18 -8.05
N ASP A 213 7.94 -10.28 -8.64
CA ASP A 213 8.23 -10.63 -10.04
C ASP A 213 7.65 -9.56 -10.98
N GLU A 214 6.39 -9.15 -10.78
CA GLU A 214 5.76 -8.09 -11.58
C GLU A 214 6.49 -6.75 -11.44
N LEU A 215 6.96 -6.40 -10.23
CA LEU A 215 7.73 -5.18 -9.99
C LEU A 215 9.09 -5.22 -10.70
N ILE A 216 9.79 -6.37 -10.65
CA ILE A 216 11.08 -6.57 -11.33
C ILE A 216 10.89 -6.44 -12.84
N ASP A 217 9.86 -7.05 -13.40
CA ASP A 217 9.54 -6.97 -14.83
C ASP A 217 9.25 -5.51 -15.25
N GLU A 218 8.41 -4.79 -14.48
CA GLU A 218 8.10 -3.39 -14.76
C GLU A 218 9.36 -2.50 -14.70
N LEU A 219 10.18 -2.67 -13.67
CA LEU A 219 11.43 -1.91 -13.51
C LEU A 219 12.43 -2.24 -14.63
N SER A 220 12.53 -3.51 -15.02
CA SER A 220 13.42 -3.95 -16.11
C SER A 220 13.05 -3.28 -17.43
N ILE A 221 11.75 -3.19 -17.73
CA ILE A 221 11.25 -2.47 -18.91
C ILE A 221 11.61 -0.98 -18.86
N LYS A 222 11.42 -0.34 -17.69
CA LYS A 222 11.73 1.08 -17.52
C LYS A 222 13.23 1.36 -17.64
N VAL A 223 14.07 0.50 -17.09
CA VAL A 223 15.55 0.60 -17.22
C VAL A 223 15.97 0.49 -18.69
N ASP A 224 15.43 -0.47 -19.45
CA ASP A 224 15.71 -0.60 -20.88
C ASP A 224 15.26 0.64 -21.67
N GLN A 225 14.10 1.21 -21.36
CA GLN A 225 13.62 2.45 -21.96
C GLN A 225 14.50 3.64 -21.62
N LEU A 226 14.99 3.73 -20.38
CA LEU A 226 15.90 4.78 -19.93
C LEU A 226 17.25 4.70 -20.65
N ASP A 227 17.81 3.50 -20.86
CA ASP A 227 19.04 3.29 -21.61
C ASP A 227 18.87 3.70 -23.09
N LYS A 228 17.74 3.35 -23.72
CA LYS A 228 17.39 3.83 -25.06
C LYS A 228 17.29 5.35 -25.11
N GLY A 229 16.66 5.96 -24.10
CA GLY A 229 16.59 7.42 -23.95
C GLY A 229 17.97 8.06 -23.87
N ARG A 230 18.89 7.50 -23.11
CA ARG A 230 20.29 7.98 -22.99
C ARG A 230 21.04 7.90 -24.32
N ILE A 231 20.86 6.81 -25.06
CA ILE A 231 21.45 6.66 -26.42
C ILE A 231 20.89 7.73 -27.36
N LEU A 232 19.57 7.95 -27.33
CA LEU A 232 18.91 8.99 -28.12
C LEU A 232 19.44 10.38 -27.80
N CYS A 233 19.60 10.75 -26.54
CA CYS A 233 20.17 12.02 -26.12
C CYS A 233 21.58 12.22 -26.69
N THR A 234 22.43 11.18 -26.66
CA THR A 234 23.79 11.22 -27.22
C THR A 234 23.76 11.40 -28.74
N GLN A 235 22.81 10.79 -29.43
CA GLN A 235 22.67 10.94 -30.89
C GLN A 235 22.21 12.37 -31.27
N LEU A 236 21.26 12.92 -30.49
CA LEU A 236 20.75 14.28 -30.71
C LEU A 236 21.83 15.34 -30.41
N GLU A 237 22.63 15.15 -29.36
CA GLU A 237 23.81 15.97 -29.06
C GLU A 237 24.73 16.06 -30.29
N LYS A 238 25.13 14.91 -30.84
CA LYS A 238 26.03 14.84 -32.00
C LYS A 238 25.43 15.41 -33.27
N ARG A 239 24.13 15.19 -33.52
CA ARG A 239 23.43 15.58 -34.73
C ARG A 239 23.10 17.06 -34.77
N HIS A 240 22.75 17.64 -33.65
CA HIS A 240 22.21 19.00 -33.53
C HIS A 240 23.11 19.96 -32.74
N GLY A 241 24.27 19.52 -32.25
CA GLY A 241 25.19 20.35 -31.49
C GLY A 241 24.59 20.84 -30.15
N LEU A 242 23.78 20.02 -29.49
CA LEU A 242 23.14 20.42 -28.26
C LEU A 242 24.18 20.68 -27.14
N SER A 243 23.92 21.71 -26.32
CA SER A 243 24.76 21.96 -25.13
C SER A 243 24.57 20.84 -24.09
N ARG A 244 25.56 20.66 -23.21
CA ARG A 244 25.46 19.70 -22.11
C ARG A 244 24.23 19.90 -21.23
N ASN A 245 23.85 21.18 -20.99
CA ASN A 245 22.68 21.51 -20.20
C ASN A 245 21.39 21.08 -20.92
N ALA A 246 21.29 21.30 -22.24
CA ALA A 246 20.15 20.85 -23.03
C ALA A 246 20.01 19.33 -23.03
N VAL A 247 21.12 18.58 -23.12
CA VAL A 247 21.14 17.11 -23.03
C VAL A 247 20.68 16.64 -21.63
N SER A 248 21.17 17.31 -20.59
CA SER A 248 20.78 16.99 -19.20
C SER A 248 19.28 17.20 -18.96
N VAL A 249 18.73 18.31 -19.44
CA VAL A 249 17.28 18.59 -19.36
C VAL A 249 16.47 17.54 -20.14
N LEU A 250 16.89 17.22 -21.38
CA LEU A 250 16.22 16.22 -22.19
C LEU A 250 16.20 14.85 -21.51
N TYR A 251 17.32 14.45 -20.91
CA TYR A 251 17.41 13.21 -20.15
C TYR A 251 16.52 13.23 -18.90
N GLY A 252 16.47 14.36 -18.17
CA GLY A 252 15.57 14.56 -17.07
C GLY A 252 14.09 14.41 -17.47
N VAL A 253 13.68 15.02 -18.59
CA VAL A 253 12.31 14.86 -19.13
C VAL A 253 11.99 13.40 -19.46
N ILE A 254 12.96 12.65 -19.99
CA ILE A 254 12.79 11.20 -20.25
C ILE A 254 12.62 10.44 -18.93
N GLN A 255 13.36 10.77 -17.88
CA GLN A 255 13.21 10.16 -16.56
C GLN A 255 11.83 10.45 -15.97
N GLU A 256 11.38 11.72 -16.01
CA GLU A 256 10.03 12.10 -15.57
C GLU A 256 8.92 11.34 -16.32
N GLU A 257 8.99 11.29 -17.67
CA GLU A 257 8.01 10.56 -18.47
C GLU A 257 7.95 9.06 -18.13
N LEU A 258 9.07 8.46 -17.73
CA LEU A 258 9.13 7.04 -17.39
C LEU A 258 8.72 6.73 -15.94
N PHE A 259 9.01 7.63 -15.00
CA PHE A 259 8.88 7.34 -13.57
C PHE A 259 7.87 8.23 -12.85
N ASP A 260 7.53 9.40 -13.39
CA ASP A 260 6.50 10.28 -12.84
C ASP A 260 5.22 10.22 -13.68
N SER A 261 4.09 10.21 -12.98
CA SER A 261 2.76 10.25 -13.59
C SER A 261 2.32 11.67 -13.98
N SER A 262 2.96 12.70 -13.47
CA SER A 262 2.62 14.10 -13.73
C SER A 262 2.90 14.53 -15.15
N LYS A 263 3.81 13.83 -15.85
CA LYS A 263 4.23 14.08 -17.25
C LYS A 263 4.67 15.53 -17.53
N SER A 264 5.09 16.25 -16.51
CA SER A 264 5.55 17.63 -16.64
C SER A 264 6.66 17.93 -15.64
N MET A 265 7.79 18.40 -16.14
CA MET A 265 8.90 18.89 -15.33
C MET A 265 8.71 20.38 -15.06
N SER A 266 8.72 20.79 -13.81
CA SER A 266 8.67 22.20 -13.42
C SER A 266 10.02 22.90 -13.70
N LEU A 267 10.00 24.24 -13.82
CA LEU A 267 11.23 25.02 -14.01
C LEU A 267 12.22 24.87 -12.83
N ASP A 268 11.73 24.58 -11.63
CA ASP A 268 12.58 24.37 -10.47
C ASP A 268 13.30 23.01 -10.55
N GLU A 269 12.61 21.97 -11.00
CA GLU A 269 13.18 20.65 -11.26
C GLU A 269 14.21 20.71 -12.40
N VAL A 270 13.90 21.43 -13.49
CA VAL A 270 14.86 21.69 -14.57
C VAL A 270 16.11 22.38 -14.01
N ALA A 271 15.94 23.44 -13.22
CA ALA A 271 17.05 24.17 -12.62
C ALA A 271 17.94 23.28 -11.74
N HIS A 272 17.29 22.44 -10.92
CA HIS A 272 17.98 21.45 -10.08
C HIS A 272 18.77 20.42 -10.92
N HIS A 273 18.18 19.93 -12.00
CA HIS A 273 18.80 18.93 -12.91
C HIS A 273 20.08 19.45 -13.57
N ILE A 274 20.13 20.74 -13.93
CA ILE A 274 21.30 21.36 -14.55
C ILE A 274 22.21 22.09 -13.56
N GLY A 275 21.90 22.04 -12.25
CA GLY A 275 22.69 22.67 -11.20
C GLY A 275 22.75 24.21 -11.26
N LEU A 276 21.72 24.84 -11.81
CA LEU A 276 21.61 26.29 -11.97
C LEU A 276 20.41 26.84 -11.18
N SER A 277 20.47 28.15 -10.84
CA SER A 277 19.31 28.85 -10.31
C SER A 277 18.22 28.99 -11.40
N LYS A 278 16.94 29.06 -11.01
CA LYS A 278 15.78 29.18 -11.90
C LYS A 278 15.92 30.29 -12.95
N GLN A 279 16.51 31.43 -12.59
CA GLN A 279 16.73 32.56 -13.50
C GLN A 279 17.81 32.26 -14.56
N LEU A 280 18.87 31.55 -14.17
CA LEU A 280 19.95 31.18 -15.10
C LEU A 280 19.55 30.02 -16.00
N SER A 281 18.68 29.09 -15.57
CA SER A 281 18.20 27.98 -16.39
C SER A 281 17.39 28.46 -17.60
N LEU A 282 16.55 29.49 -17.43
CA LEU A 282 15.76 30.07 -18.53
C LEU A 282 16.65 30.72 -19.61
N ILE A 283 17.75 31.38 -19.21
CA ILE A 283 18.69 32.01 -20.14
C ILE A 283 19.43 30.92 -20.94
N HIS A 284 19.93 29.87 -20.29
CA HIS A 284 20.72 28.81 -20.95
C HIS A 284 19.90 27.86 -21.83
N ILE A 285 18.58 27.79 -21.65
CA ILE A 285 17.69 26.99 -22.51
C ILE A 285 17.31 27.78 -23.75
N SER A 286 17.25 29.11 -23.69
CA SER A 286 16.80 29.99 -24.75
C SER A 286 17.91 30.51 -25.69
N GLU A 287 19.18 30.39 -25.30
CA GLU A 287 20.30 30.82 -26.17
C GLU A 287 20.67 29.70 -27.18
N PRO A 288 20.54 29.92 -28.48
CA PRO A 288 21.15 29.03 -29.46
C PRO A 288 22.68 29.21 -29.38
N THR A 289 23.41 28.13 -29.26
CA THR A 289 24.88 28.08 -29.38
C THR A 289 25.33 28.35 -30.78
#